data_8746d5db3b669a8bee4da7b50a05bdd8
#
_entry.id   8746d5db3b669a8bee4da7b50a05bdd8
#
_cell.length_a   1.000
_cell.length_b   1.000
_cell.length_c   1.000
_cell.angle_alpha   90.00
_cell.angle_beta   90.00
_cell.angle_gamma   90.00
#
_symmetry.space_group_name_H-M   'P 1'
#
loop_
_entity.id
_entity.type
_entity.pdbx_description
1 polymer ?
#
loop_
_entity_poly.entity_id
_entity_poly.type
_entity_poly.pdbx_seq_one_letter_code
_entity_poly.pdbx_strand_id
1 'polypeptide(L)'
;MSKLFSIILFLSIPILLFSQNTLQADAIKEPLYRPLIERYVLDEIKSLRQENQSLNAEVTKQIAEAKLESSDRAISYTTSTINNIFYIITAAASLLVLLGWRSLSDIKKSLKSDMGKNIQSLTADYENRLQEIEKKMLERSNIMMETQQDITNTNSIHSLWMRVGLEKSEEDKISIYDEILNINEDDIEAMTYKADALLEIGEVRWALNLSNTAIEYDPEYSPAYWQRACAFAKLDKQQEALKDIEKAIELSDTLQDELLNEKHFDNLRDNKSFKMLIPVS
;
A
#
# COMPACT_ATOMS: atom_id res chain seq x y z
N MET A 1 23.07 -55.28 -9.36
CA MET A 1 24.46 -55.05 -8.91
C MET A 1 24.91 -53.70 -9.46
N SER A 2 25.56 -52.96 -8.67
CA SER A 2 26.34 -51.72 -8.77
C SER A 2 25.58 -50.44 -8.40
N LYS A 3 25.78 -50.09 -7.29
CA LYS A 3 26.14 -48.93 -6.48
C LYS A 3 26.27 -47.64 -7.32
N LEU A 4 25.29 -46.76 -7.22
CA LEU A 4 25.44 -45.36 -7.54
C LEU A 4 25.62 -44.58 -6.23
N PHE A 5 26.83 -44.11 -6.03
CA PHE A 5 27.25 -43.23 -4.96
C PHE A 5 26.55 -41.88 -5.10
N SER A 6 25.70 -41.58 -4.16
CA SER A 6 25.12 -40.24 -3.97
C SER A 6 26.11 -39.44 -3.13
N ILE A 7 26.81 -38.49 -3.76
CA ILE A 7 27.58 -37.48 -3.05
C ILE A 7 26.61 -36.34 -2.71
N ILE A 8 26.08 -36.40 -1.51
CA ILE A 8 25.38 -35.23 -0.91
C ILE A 8 26.47 -34.34 -0.32
N LEU A 9 26.81 -33.30 -1.06
CA LEU A 9 27.65 -32.22 -0.54
C LEU A 9 26.80 -31.34 0.38
N PHE A 10 26.91 -31.57 1.68
CA PHE A 10 26.40 -30.66 2.72
C PHE A 10 27.23 -29.36 2.70
N LEU A 11 26.73 -28.36 2.06
CA LEU A 11 27.18 -26.99 2.31
C LEU A 11 26.56 -26.51 3.63
N SER A 12 27.32 -26.70 4.71
CA SER A 12 27.02 -26.06 5.99
C SER A 12 27.27 -24.54 5.85
N ILE A 13 26.22 -23.81 5.66
CA ILE A 13 26.23 -22.33 5.82
C ILE A 13 26.23 -22.07 7.32
N PRO A 14 27.23 -21.41 7.90
CA PRO A 14 27.15 -21.00 9.30
C PRO A 14 26.04 -19.93 9.41
N ILE A 15 25.00 -20.27 10.15
CA ILE A 15 24.02 -19.29 10.65
C ILE A 15 24.80 -18.37 11.59
N LEU A 16 25.18 -17.22 11.09
CA LEU A 16 25.59 -16.10 11.95
C LEU A 16 24.38 -15.69 12.78
N LEU A 17 24.38 -16.17 14.02
CA LEU A 17 23.54 -15.63 15.08
C LEU A 17 23.89 -14.15 15.22
N PHE A 18 23.09 -13.30 14.61
CA PHE A 18 23.07 -11.89 14.98
C PHE A 18 22.53 -11.83 16.41
N SER A 19 23.45 -11.69 17.36
CA SER A 19 23.13 -11.25 18.71
C SER A 19 22.44 -9.90 18.60
N GLN A 20 21.14 -9.88 18.87
CA GLN A 20 20.42 -8.63 19.13
C GLN A 20 20.98 -8.07 20.46
N ASN A 21 21.96 -7.20 20.34
CA ASN A 21 22.22 -6.24 21.40
C ASN A 21 20.98 -5.36 21.50
N THR A 22 20.12 -5.69 22.44
CA THR A 22 19.15 -4.76 22.97
C THR A 22 19.93 -3.63 23.62
N LEU A 23 20.22 -2.59 22.83
CA LEU A 23 20.55 -1.30 23.41
C LEU A 23 19.35 -0.85 24.23
N GLN A 24 19.47 -1.02 25.53
CA GLN A 24 18.63 -0.36 26.50
C GLN A 24 18.71 1.14 26.19
N ALA A 25 17.63 1.64 25.62
CA ALA A 25 17.46 3.08 25.48
C ALA A 25 17.28 3.63 26.89
N ASP A 26 18.38 4.09 27.47
CA ASP A 26 18.32 4.96 28.64
C ASP A 26 17.41 6.14 28.27
N ALA A 27 16.34 6.25 29.01
CA ALA A 27 15.41 7.34 28.90
C ALA A 27 16.14 8.66 29.09
N ILE A 28 16.39 9.37 28.02
CA ILE A 28 16.83 10.76 28.06
C ILE A 28 15.67 11.57 28.63
N LYS A 29 15.71 11.76 29.93
CA LYS A 29 14.82 12.66 30.67
C LYS A 29 15.33 14.09 30.58
N GLU A 30 15.27 14.67 29.38
CA GLU A 30 15.25 16.14 29.24
C GLU A 30 14.63 16.47 27.86
N PRO A 31 13.67 17.38 27.77
CA PRO A 31 13.19 17.85 26.49
C PRO A 31 14.29 18.68 25.86
N LEU A 32 14.86 18.18 24.78
CA LEU A 32 15.80 18.92 23.92
C LEU A 32 15.05 20.06 23.22
N TYR A 33 14.77 21.11 23.97
CA TYR A 33 14.19 22.35 23.45
C TYR A 33 15.30 23.16 22.76
N ARG A 34 15.77 22.68 21.62
CA ARG A 34 16.59 23.47 20.68
C ARG A 34 15.97 23.37 19.29
N PRO A 35 15.29 24.40 18.83
CA PRO A 35 14.58 24.39 17.52
C PRO A 35 15.51 24.09 16.34
N LEU A 36 16.79 24.35 16.46
CA LEU A 36 17.81 24.06 15.46
C LEU A 36 18.16 22.57 15.36
N ILE A 37 18.21 21.86 16.49
CA ILE A 37 18.52 20.43 16.52
C ILE A 37 17.32 19.62 16.00
N GLU A 38 16.13 20.00 16.38
CA GLU A 38 14.90 19.38 15.91
C GLU A 38 14.74 19.54 14.38
N ARG A 39 15.06 20.71 13.87
CA ARG A 39 15.07 20.99 12.43
C ARG A 39 16.12 20.16 11.69
N TYR A 40 17.34 20.05 12.24
CA TYR A 40 18.40 19.25 11.66
C TYR A 40 18.03 17.74 11.65
N VAL A 41 17.50 17.22 12.76
CA VAL A 41 17.06 15.83 12.87
C VAL A 41 15.89 15.54 11.92
N LEU A 42 14.94 16.46 11.77
CA LEU A 42 13.83 16.31 10.84
C LEU A 42 14.28 16.36 9.38
N ASP A 43 15.24 17.23 9.03
CA ASP A 43 15.81 17.29 7.68
C ASP A 43 16.63 16.02 7.37
N GLU A 44 17.37 15.48 8.34
CA GLU A 44 18.12 14.24 8.21
C GLU A 44 17.20 13.02 8.07
N ILE A 45 16.13 12.94 8.87
CA ILE A 45 15.12 11.87 8.73
C ILE A 45 14.41 11.96 7.38
N LYS A 46 14.16 13.17 6.88
CA LYS A 46 13.56 13.38 5.57
C LYS A 46 14.50 12.94 4.44
N SER A 47 15.79 13.27 4.55
CA SER A 47 16.84 12.85 3.61
C SER A 47 16.97 11.32 3.59
N LEU A 48 17.11 10.70 4.74
CA LEU A 48 17.19 9.24 4.89
C LEU A 48 15.93 8.52 4.38
N ARG A 49 14.75 9.11 4.58
CA ARG A 49 13.50 8.55 4.04
C ARG A 49 13.46 8.64 2.52
N GLN A 50 13.93 9.75 1.95
CA GLN A 50 13.99 9.95 0.51
C GLN A 50 15.00 8.98 -0.14
N GLU A 51 16.16 8.78 0.51
CA GLU A 51 17.18 7.81 0.10
C GLU A 51 16.65 6.37 0.20
N ASN A 52 15.96 6.02 1.26
CA ASN A 52 15.34 4.70 1.42
C ASN A 52 14.24 4.44 0.36
N GLN A 53 13.46 5.45 0.01
CA GLN A 53 12.46 5.34 -1.05
C GLN A 53 13.11 5.14 -2.43
N SER A 54 14.19 5.88 -2.74
CA SER A 54 14.93 5.72 -4.00
C SER A 54 15.61 4.35 -4.08
N LEU A 55 16.15 3.87 -2.96
CA LEU A 55 16.76 2.54 -2.87
C LEU A 55 15.72 1.42 -3.06
N ASN A 56 14.57 1.54 -2.43
CA ASN A 56 13.47 0.58 -2.60
C ASN A 56 12.92 0.56 -4.04
N ALA A 57 12.82 1.71 -4.68
CA ALA A 57 12.42 1.81 -6.09
C ALA A 57 13.45 1.15 -7.01
N GLU A 58 14.73 1.39 -6.77
CA GLU A 58 15.84 0.79 -7.53
C GLU A 58 15.90 -0.73 -7.32
N VAL A 59 15.79 -1.20 -6.08
CA VAL A 59 15.74 -2.65 -5.77
C VAL A 59 14.53 -3.31 -6.43
N THR A 60 13.37 -2.67 -6.40
CA THR A 60 12.16 -3.21 -7.04
C THR A 60 12.34 -3.32 -8.56
N LYS A 61 12.97 -2.31 -9.17
CA LYS A 61 13.31 -2.30 -10.60
C LYS A 61 14.30 -3.41 -10.94
N GLN A 62 15.38 -3.55 -10.17
CA GLN A 62 16.38 -4.61 -10.38
C GLN A 62 15.79 -6.02 -10.22
N ILE A 63 14.88 -6.22 -9.26
CA ILE A 63 14.16 -7.48 -9.09
C ILE A 63 13.27 -7.78 -10.30
N ALA A 64 12.56 -6.78 -10.81
CA ALA A 64 11.72 -6.93 -12.00
C ALA A 64 12.55 -7.25 -13.24
N GLU A 65 13.66 -6.55 -13.46
CA GLU A 65 14.60 -6.79 -14.57
C GLU A 65 15.26 -8.17 -14.48
N ALA A 66 15.74 -8.57 -13.30
CA ALA A 66 16.32 -9.89 -13.07
C ALA A 66 15.30 -11.03 -13.28
N LYS A 67 14.04 -10.80 -12.93
CA LYS A 67 12.95 -11.76 -13.13
C LYS A 67 12.59 -11.91 -14.61
N LEU A 68 12.60 -10.81 -15.37
CA LEU A 68 12.41 -10.81 -16.81
C LEU A 68 13.56 -11.55 -17.51
N GLU A 69 14.80 -11.22 -17.17
CA GLU A 69 16.01 -11.86 -17.71
C GLU A 69 16.07 -13.36 -17.39
N SER A 70 15.64 -13.77 -16.19
CA SER A 70 15.51 -15.17 -15.82
C SER A 70 14.46 -15.91 -16.65
N SER A 71 13.33 -15.25 -16.95
CA SER A 71 12.28 -15.82 -17.81
C SER A 71 12.76 -16.00 -19.25
N ASP A 72 13.43 -14.98 -19.80
CA ASP A 72 13.99 -15.04 -21.17
C ASP A 72 15.07 -16.11 -21.30
N ARG A 73 15.92 -16.29 -20.29
CA ARG A 73 16.89 -17.39 -20.25
C ARG A 73 16.20 -18.75 -20.22
N ALA A 74 15.15 -18.91 -19.42
CA ALA A 74 14.40 -20.17 -19.34
C ALA A 74 13.76 -20.53 -20.70
N ILE A 75 13.18 -19.56 -21.40
CA ILE A 75 12.62 -19.73 -22.74
C ILE A 75 13.72 -20.10 -23.75
N SER A 76 14.87 -19.44 -23.72
CA SER A 76 16.00 -19.71 -24.58
C SER A 76 16.56 -21.14 -24.39
N TYR A 77 16.74 -21.58 -23.14
CA TYR A 77 17.15 -22.94 -22.84
C TYR A 77 16.15 -24.00 -23.30
N THR A 78 14.84 -23.72 -23.14
CA THR A 78 13.78 -24.63 -23.59
C THR A 78 13.78 -24.74 -25.13
N THR A 79 13.96 -23.63 -25.83
CA THR A 79 14.03 -23.62 -27.31
C THR A 79 15.28 -24.37 -27.82
N SER A 80 16.43 -24.18 -27.16
CA SER A 80 17.66 -24.89 -27.50
C SER A 80 17.55 -26.39 -27.26
N THR A 81 16.93 -26.79 -26.16
CA THR A 81 16.69 -28.20 -25.83
C THR A 81 15.74 -28.85 -26.84
N ILE A 82 14.68 -28.16 -27.25
CA ILE A 82 13.75 -28.62 -28.28
C ILE A 82 14.49 -28.83 -29.61
N ASN A 83 15.31 -27.88 -30.03
CA ASN A 83 16.10 -28.00 -31.26
C ASN A 83 17.07 -29.22 -31.22
N ASN A 84 17.75 -29.42 -30.10
CA ASN A 84 18.64 -30.56 -29.92
C ASN A 84 17.90 -31.91 -29.97
N ILE A 85 16.69 -31.98 -29.37
CA ILE A 85 15.80 -33.12 -29.46
C ILE A 85 15.39 -33.37 -30.93
N PHE A 86 15.07 -32.33 -31.66
CA PHE A 86 14.74 -32.43 -33.10
C PHE A 86 15.88 -32.99 -33.93
N TYR A 87 17.13 -32.57 -33.68
CA TYR A 87 18.30 -33.08 -34.37
C TYR A 87 18.54 -34.61 -34.06
N ILE A 88 18.34 -35.01 -32.81
CA ILE A 88 18.51 -36.43 -32.42
C ILE A 88 17.41 -37.28 -33.07
N ILE A 89 16.17 -36.83 -33.11
CA ILE A 89 15.07 -37.56 -33.73
C ILE A 89 15.30 -37.70 -35.24
N THR A 90 15.78 -36.65 -35.89
CA THR A 90 16.07 -36.63 -37.32
C THR A 90 17.23 -37.58 -37.67
N ALA A 91 18.29 -37.63 -36.83
CA ALA A 91 19.42 -38.53 -37.00
C ALA A 91 18.99 -40.00 -36.83
N ALA A 92 18.15 -40.29 -35.84
CA ALA A 92 17.61 -41.64 -35.62
C ALA A 92 16.71 -42.12 -36.75
N ALA A 93 15.81 -41.24 -37.27
CA ALA A 93 14.97 -41.59 -38.40
C ALA A 93 15.78 -41.84 -39.67
N SER A 94 16.84 -41.07 -39.90
CA SER A 94 17.75 -41.28 -41.04
C SER A 94 18.50 -42.60 -40.95
N LEU A 95 18.94 -43.01 -39.78
CA LEU A 95 19.59 -44.29 -39.52
C LEU A 95 18.63 -45.49 -39.76
N LEU A 96 17.38 -45.36 -39.32
CA LEU A 96 16.34 -46.38 -39.55
C LEU A 96 15.99 -46.55 -41.02
N VAL A 97 15.99 -45.44 -41.79
CA VAL A 97 15.78 -45.48 -43.27
C VAL A 97 16.94 -46.18 -43.98
N LEU A 98 18.18 -46.03 -43.49
CA LEU A 98 19.36 -46.70 -44.04
C LEU A 98 19.41 -48.20 -43.70
N LEU A 99 18.85 -48.62 -42.56
CA LEU A 99 18.93 -49.98 -42.08
C LEU A 99 17.77 -50.90 -42.53
N GLY A 100 16.72 -50.39 -43.11
CA GLY A 100 15.58 -51.25 -43.34
C GLY A 100 14.55 -50.81 -44.37
N TRP A 101 14.94 -50.53 -45.60
CA TRP A 101 14.05 -49.96 -46.64
C TRP A 101 12.78 -50.81 -46.96
N ARG A 102 12.76 -52.09 -46.71
CA ARG A 102 11.61 -52.93 -47.12
C ARG A 102 10.56 -53.20 -46.04
N SER A 103 10.90 -53.07 -44.75
CA SER A 103 9.97 -53.31 -43.64
C SER A 103 9.35 -52.04 -43.04
N LEU A 104 9.72 -50.84 -43.50
CA LEU A 104 9.55 -49.57 -42.83
C LEU A 104 8.30 -48.76 -43.26
N SER A 105 7.52 -49.20 -44.25
CA SER A 105 6.36 -48.44 -44.74
C SER A 105 5.28 -48.27 -43.66
N ASP A 106 4.99 -49.31 -42.88
CA ASP A 106 3.94 -49.26 -41.87
C ASP A 106 4.45 -48.64 -40.54
N ILE A 107 5.69 -48.89 -40.18
CA ILE A 107 6.35 -48.25 -39.02
C ILE A 107 6.50 -46.73 -39.27
N LYS A 108 6.86 -46.36 -40.53
CA LYS A 108 6.96 -44.95 -40.93
C LYS A 108 5.62 -44.23 -40.87
N LYS A 109 4.50 -44.87 -41.22
CA LYS A 109 3.16 -44.30 -41.10
C LYS A 109 2.72 -44.14 -39.66
N SER A 110 2.90 -45.17 -38.84
CA SER A 110 2.58 -45.16 -37.42
C SER A 110 3.42 -44.13 -36.67
N LEU A 111 4.76 -44.16 -36.84
CA LEU A 111 5.67 -43.22 -36.21
C LEU A 111 5.38 -41.75 -36.58
N LYS A 112 5.09 -41.51 -37.88
CA LYS A 112 4.72 -40.14 -38.34
C LYS A 112 3.39 -39.65 -37.76
N SER A 113 2.42 -40.58 -37.58
CA SER A 113 1.13 -40.28 -36.95
C SER A 113 1.32 -40.00 -35.44
N ASP A 114 2.06 -40.84 -34.73
CA ASP A 114 2.25 -40.73 -33.28
C ASP A 114 3.16 -39.54 -32.91
N MET A 115 4.22 -39.30 -33.71
CA MET A 115 5.04 -38.11 -33.58
C MET A 115 4.21 -36.83 -33.89
N GLY A 116 3.39 -36.86 -34.93
CA GLY A 116 2.52 -35.74 -35.24
C GLY A 116 1.56 -35.41 -34.10
N LYS A 117 0.95 -36.42 -33.48
CA LYS A 117 0.07 -36.27 -32.32
C LYS A 117 0.86 -35.75 -31.07
N ASN A 118 2.03 -36.34 -30.83
CA ASN A 118 2.84 -35.93 -29.69
C ASN A 118 3.39 -34.48 -29.82
N ILE A 119 3.83 -34.11 -31.02
CA ILE A 119 4.26 -32.74 -31.32
C ILE A 119 3.07 -31.78 -31.17
N GLN A 120 1.92 -32.16 -31.72
CA GLN A 120 0.73 -31.31 -31.65
C GLN A 120 0.22 -31.15 -30.22
N SER A 121 0.25 -32.23 -29.40
CA SER A 121 -0.12 -32.13 -27.99
C SER A 121 0.92 -31.35 -27.18
N LEU A 122 2.21 -31.51 -27.48
CA LEU A 122 3.26 -30.73 -26.82
C LEU A 122 3.19 -29.24 -27.15
N THR A 123 3.00 -28.93 -28.45
CA THR A 123 2.81 -27.54 -28.89
C THR A 123 1.58 -26.92 -28.22
N ALA A 124 0.45 -27.64 -28.18
CA ALA A 124 -0.75 -27.17 -27.51
C ALA A 124 -0.54 -26.98 -25.99
N ASP A 125 0.20 -27.85 -25.32
CA ASP A 125 0.53 -27.69 -23.90
C ASP A 125 1.42 -26.46 -23.66
N TYR A 126 2.42 -26.24 -24.52
CA TYR A 126 3.26 -25.03 -24.45
C TYR A 126 2.48 -23.75 -24.75
N GLU A 127 1.63 -23.76 -25.77
CA GLU A 127 0.76 -22.63 -26.06
C GLU A 127 -0.16 -22.30 -24.90
N ASN A 128 -0.77 -23.32 -24.29
CA ASN A 128 -1.61 -23.13 -23.10
C ASN A 128 -0.82 -22.57 -21.91
N ARG A 129 0.40 -23.08 -21.69
CA ARG A 129 1.28 -22.57 -20.61
C ARG A 129 1.74 -21.15 -20.87
N LEU A 130 2.07 -20.81 -22.11
CA LEU A 130 2.42 -19.45 -22.48
C LEU A 130 1.25 -18.49 -22.27
N GLN A 131 0.03 -18.89 -22.67
CA GLN A 131 -1.17 -18.09 -22.43
C GLN A 131 -1.45 -17.90 -20.93
N GLU A 132 -1.26 -18.96 -20.14
CA GLU A 132 -1.42 -18.88 -18.69
C GLU A 132 -0.38 -17.95 -18.04
N ILE A 133 0.88 -18.02 -18.49
CA ILE A 133 1.95 -17.13 -18.03
C ILE A 133 1.65 -15.69 -18.43
N GLU A 134 1.26 -15.46 -19.68
CA GLU A 134 0.92 -14.14 -20.16
C GLU A 134 -0.25 -13.54 -19.37
N LYS A 135 -1.30 -14.32 -19.13
CA LYS A 135 -2.42 -13.91 -18.29
C LYS A 135 -1.98 -13.54 -16.87
N LYS A 136 -1.15 -14.39 -16.25
CA LYS A 136 -0.62 -14.12 -14.89
C LYS A 136 0.30 -12.90 -14.85
N MET A 137 1.07 -12.67 -15.92
CA MET A 137 1.91 -11.48 -16.02
C MET A 137 1.08 -10.20 -16.15
N LEU A 138 0.04 -10.22 -16.98
CA LEU A 138 -0.88 -9.09 -17.12
C LEU A 138 -1.61 -8.79 -15.80
N GLU A 139 -2.11 -9.82 -15.12
CA GLU A 139 -2.77 -9.68 -13.82
C GLU A 139 -1.82 -9.09 -12.78
N ARG A 140 -0.59 -9.61 -12.68
CA ARG A 140 0.43 -9.07 -11.78
C ARG A 140 0.85 -7.64 -12.12
N SER A 141 0.95 -7.35 -13.42
CA SER A 141 1.27 -5.98 -13.87
C SER A 141 0.18 -5.00 -13.47
N ASN A 142 -1.09 -5.38 -13.60
CA ASN A 142 -2.21 -4.54 -13.20
C ASN A 142 -2.21 -4.32 -11.68
N ILE A 143 -2.05 -5.38 -10.88
CA ILE A 143 -1.94 -5.27 -9.42
C ILE A 143 -0.76 -4.37 -9.02
N MET A 144 0.38 -4.52 -9.71
CA MET A 144 1.57 -3.70 -9.43
C MET A 144 1.32 -2.21 -9.76
N MET A 145 0.63 -1.93 -10.86
CA MET A 145 0.28 -0.55 -11.24
C MET A 145 -0.70 0.06 -10.22
N GLU A 146 -1.71 -0.68 -9.80
CA GLU A 146 -2.66 -0.27 -8.78
C GLU A 146 -1.95 0.00 -7.44
N THR A 147 -1.15 -0.95 -6.96
CA THR A 147 -0.36 -0.78 -5.73
C THR A 147 0.60 0.42 -5.82
N GLN A 148 1.23 0.65 -6.97
CA GLN A 148 2.12 1.80 -7.17
C GLN A 148 1.33 3.12 -7.11
N GLN A 149 0.12 3.14 -7.66
CA GLN A 149 -0.76 4.31 -7.58
C GLN A 149 -1.17 4.58 -6.13
N ASP A 150 -1.54 3.55 -5.37
CA ASP A 150 -1.90 3.67 -3.95
C ASP A 150 -0.75 4.20 -3.11
N ILE A 151 0.47 3.70 -3.33
CA ILE A 151 1.68 4.21 -2.68
C ILE A 151 1.90 5.69 -3.01
N THR A 152 1.72 6.06 -4.28
CA THR A 152 1.88 7.44 -4.73
C THR A 152 0.84 8.35 -4.07
N ASN A 153 -0.41 7.93 -4.04
CA ASN A 153 -1.51 8.65 -3.39
C ASN A 153 -1.23 8.84 -1.90
N THR A 154 -0.84 7.76 -1.20
CA THR A 154 -0.50 7.79 0.23
C THR A 154 0.65 8.76 0.51
N ASN A 155 1.71 8.72 -0.29
CA ASN A 155 2.84 9.64 -0.13
C ASN A 155 2.44 11.11 -0.40
N SER A 156 1.56 11.33 -1.37
CA SER A 156 1.03 12.67 -1.68
C SER A 156 0.20 13.19 -0.51
N ILE A 157 -0.69 12.38 0.05
CA ILE A 157 -1.50 12.72 1.22
C ILE A 157 -0.59 13.05 2.42
N HIS A 158 0.42 12.21 2.70
CA HIS A 158 1.38 12.50 3.76
C HIS A 158 2.13 13.83 3.57
N SER A 159 2.52 14.14 2.34
CA SER A 159 3.15 15.43 2.02
C SER A 159 2.21 16.61 2.26
N LEU A 160 0.94 16.46 1.92
CA LEU A 160 -0.09 17.47 2.12
C LEU A 160 -0.35 17.70 3.62
N TRP A 161 -0.44 16.63 4.43
CA TRP A 161 -0.55 16.74 5.89
C TRP A 161 0.63 17.48 6.52
N MET A 162 1.85 17.23 6.03
CA MET A 162 3.02 17.99 6.50
C MET A 162 2.92 19.48 6.13
N ARG A 163 2.39 19.79 4.94
CA ARG A 163 2.16 21.21 4.52
C ARG A 163 1.13 21.89 5.40
N VAL A 164 0.03 21.19 5.75
CA VAL A 164 -0.97 21.73 6.71
C VAL A 164 -0.31 22.15 8.02
N GLY A 165 0.57 21.31 8.58
CA GLY A 165 1.28 21.60 9.84
C GLY A 165 2.22 22.81 9.78
N LEU A 166 2.60 23.27 8.59
CA LEU A 166 3.45 24.44 8.39
C LEU A 166 2.65 25.70 8.03
N GLU A 167 1.39 25.52 7.62
CA GLU A 167 0.55 26.62 7.16
C GLU A 167 -0.05 27.38 8.36
N LYS A 168 -0.16 28.71 8.20
CA LYS A 168 -0.68 29.58 9.26
C LYS A 168 -2.07 30.14 8.92
N SER A 169 -2.41 30.22 7.65
CA SER A 169 -3.69 30.71 7.17
C SER A 169 -4.69 29.56 7.14
N GLU A 170 -5.88 29.77 7.68
CA GLU A 170 -6.93 28.75 7.64
C GLU A 170 -7.45 28.55 6.20
N GLU A 171 -7.48 29.61 5.39
CA GLU A 171 -7.85 29.54 3.98
C GLU A 171 -6.88 28.66 3.18
N ASP A 172 -5.57 28.78 3.45
CA ASP A 172 -4.55 27.95 2.80
C ASP A 172 -4.62 26.50 3.29
N LYS A 173 -4.90 26.25 4.58
CA LYS A 173 -5.16 24.91 5.11
C LYS A 173 -6.37 24.27 4.43
N ILE A 174 -7.46 25.01 4.27
CA ILE A 174 -8.66 24.53 3.58
C ILE A 174 -8.32 24.08 2.16
N SER A 175 -7.51 24.86 1.44
CA SER A 175 -7.06 24.50 0.10
C SER A 175 -6.26 23.20 0.08
N ILE A 176 -5.40 22.98 1.09
CA ILE A 176 -4.63 21.73 1.20
C ILE A 176 -5.54 20.55 1.55
N TYR A 177 -6.51 20.72 2.42
CA TYR A 177 -7.50 19.67 2.71
C TYR A 177 -8.32 19.32 1.46
N ASP A 178 -8.63 20.30 0.59
CA ASP A 178 -9.25 20.04 -0.71
C ASP A 178 -8.36 19.18 -1.61
N GLU A 179 -7.05 19.44 -1.61
CA GLU A 179 -6.09 18.60 -2.34
C GLU A 179 -6.08 17.15 -1.78
N ILE A 180 -6.15 16.96 -0.46
CA ILE A 180 -6.23 15.65 0.18
C ILE A 180 -7.53 14.92 -0.23
N LEU A 181 -8.66 15.61 -0.12
CA LEU A 181 -9.98 15.06 -0.45
C LEU A 181 -10.15 14.77 -1.94
N ASN A 182 -9.42 15.45 -2.81
CA ASN A 182 -9.37 15.10 -4.24
C ASN A 182 -8.61 13.79 -4.50
N ILE A 183 -7.66 13.41 -3.64
CA ILE A 183 -6.92 12.14 -3.74
C ILE A 183 -7.69 11.01 -3.05
N ASN A 184 -8.28 11.29 -1.91
CA ASN A 184 -9.05 10.38 -1.07
C ASN A 184 -10.34 11.05 -0.61
N GLU A 185 -11.44 10.79 -1.33
CA GLU A 185 -12.74 11.46 -1.12
C GLU A 185 -13.36 11.14 0.24
N ASP A 186 -13.02 10.00 0.84
CA ASP A 186 -13.55 9.51 2.10
C ASP A 186 -12.58 9.68 3.28
N ASP A 187 -11.58 10.55 3.15
CA ASP A 187 -10.67 10.90 4.24
C ASP A 187 -11.39 11.71 5.32
N ILE A 188 -11.90 10.97 6.32
CA ILE A 188 -12.70 11.51 7.42
C ILE A 188 -11.90 12.52 8.24
N GLU A 189 -10.61 12.27 8.41
CA GLU A 189 -9.72 13.16 9.16
C GLU A 189 -9.57 14.50 8.43
N ALA A 190 -9.32 14.46 7.12
CA ALA A 190 -9.24 15.68 6.30
C ALA A 190 -10.55 16.45 6.28
N MET A 191 -11.71 15.76 6.19
CA MET A 191 -13.02 16.40 6.30
C MET A 191 -13.18 17.14 7.62
N THR A 192 -12.79 16.50 8.71
CA THR A 192 -12.99 17.04 10.06
C THR A 192 -12.08 18.23 10.34
N TYR A 193 -10.80 18.17 9.98
CA TYR A 193 -9.90 19.32 10.10
C TYR A 193 -10.26 20.46 9.15
N LYS A 194 -10.78 20.15 7.96
CA LYS A 194 -11.32 21.17 7.08
C LYS A 194 -12.55 21.83 7.67
N ALA A 195 -13.44 21.06 8.33
CA ALA A 195 -14.59 21.61 9.03
C ALA A 195 -14.17 22.58 10.15
N ASP A 196 -13.14 22.24 10.90
CA ASP A 196 -12.53 23.11 11.92
C ASP A 196 -12.03 24.43 11.30
N ALA A 197 -11.20 24.34 10.27
CA ALA A 197 -10.68 25.53 9.58
C ALA A 197 -11.81 26.40 8.98
N LEU A 198 -12.88 25.80 8.47
CA LEU A 198 -14.06 26.50 7.99
C LEU A 198 -14.80 27.23 9.12
N LEU A 199 -14.84 26.66 10.33
CA LEU A 199 -15.41 27.34 11.50
C LEU A 199 -14.58 28.55 11.91
N GLU A 200 -13.27 28.48 11.81
CA GLU A 200 -12.38 29.60 12.13
C GLU A 200 -12.60 30.80 11.18
N ILE A 201 -12.80 30.56 9.89
CA ILE A 201 -13.10 31.63 8.92
C ILE A 201 -14.57 32.01 8.86
N GLY A 202 -15.43 31.35 9.66
CA GLY A 202 -16.86 31.71 9.77
C GLY A 202 -17.77 31.04 8.74
N GLU A 203 -17.28 30.11 7.95
CA GLU A 203 -18.05 29.36 6.94
C GLU A 203 -18.82 28.17 7.59
N VAL A 204 -19.66 28.50 8.60
CA VAL A 204 -20.31 27.54 9.50
C VAL A 204 -21.19 26.52 8.79
N ARG A 205 -21.86 26.93 7.69
CA ARG A 205 -22.72 26.00 6.94
C ARG A 205 -21.93 24.94 6.18
N TRP A 206 -20.78 25.34 5.65
CA TRP A 206 -19.88 24.39 4.99
C TRP A 206 -19.28 23.40 5.99
N ALA A 207 -18.84 23.90 7.15
CA ALA A 207 -18.36 23.06 8.24
C ALA A 207 -19.42 22.05 8.69
N LEU A 208 -20.68 22.49 8.89
CA LEU A 208 -21.79 21.62 9.26
C LEU A 208 -22.04 20.52 8.23
N ASN A 209 -22.05 20.85 6.95
CA ASN A 209 -22.22 19.86 5.89
C ASN A 209 -21.10 18.84 5.88
N LEU A 210 -19.87 19.31 5.99
CA LEU A 210 -18.69 18.45 5.95
C LEU A 210 -18.63 17.50 7.15
N SER A 211 -18.96 17.99 8.36
CA SER A 211 -19.07 17.17 9.55
C SER A 211 -20.19 16.12 9.43
N ASN A 212 -21.32 16.44 8.79
CA ASN A 212 -22.36 15.46 8.51
C ASN A 212 -21.84 14.36 7.59
N THR A 213 -21.15 14.72 6.51
CA THR A 213 -20.54 13.77 5.59
C THR A 213 -19.53 12.85 6.31
N ALA A 214 -18.66 13.44 7.16
CA ALA A 214 -17.71 12.67 7.95
C ALA A 214 -18.40 11.65 8.87
N ILE A 215 -19.51 12.02 9.52
CA ILE A 215 -20.32 11.12 10.37
C ILE A 215 -21.02 10.02 9.54
N GLU A 216 -21.41 10.33 8.30
CA GLU A 216 -21.98 9.32 7.40
C GLU A 216 -20.96 8.25 7.02
N TYR A 217 -19.71 8.63 6.81
CA TYR A 217 -18.62 7.69 6.52
C TYR A 217 -18.20 6.89 7.76
N ASP A 218 -18.06 7.54 8.90
CA ASP A 218 -17.75 6.87 10.16
C ASP A 218 -18.58 7.42 11.33
N PRO A 219 -19.67 6.72 11.72
CA PRO A 219 -20.50 7.11 12.86
C PRO A 219 -19.82 6.98 14.23
N GLU A 220 -18.63 6.39 14.31
CA GLU A 220 -17.87 6.24 15.56
C GLU A 220 -16.72 7.27 15.67
N TYR A 221 -16.52 8.11 14.65
CA TYR A 221 -15.47 9.11 14.64
C TYR A 221 -15.85 10.33 15.48
N SER A 222 -15.43 10.35 16.73
CA SER A 222 -15.78 11.39 17.71
C SER A 222 -15.45 12.84 17.29
N PRO A 223 -14.32 13.15 16.60
CA PRO A 223 -14.02 14.53 16.19
C PRO A 223 -15.05 15.12 15.22
N ALA A 224 -15.71 14.31 14.39
CA ALA A 224 -16.72 14.80 13.47
C ALA A 224 -17.98 15.33 14.21
N TYR A 225 -18.39 14.63 15.28
CA TYR A 225 -19.45 15.15 16.16
C TYR A 225 -19.04 16.41 16.88
N TRP A 226 -17.78 16.51 17.31
CA TRP A 226 -17.26 17.71 17.94
C TRP A 226 -17.34 18.92 16.99
N GLN A 227 -16.86 18.79 15.77
CA GLN A 227 -16.93 19.89 14.80
C GLN A 227 -18.36 20.24 14.42
N ARG A 228 -19.25 19.25 14.34
CA ARG A 228 -20.66 19.51 14.11
C ARG A 228 -21.31 20.25 15.28
N ALA A 229 -20.95 19.92 16.50
CA ALA A 229 -21.38 20.62 17.69
C ALA A 229 -20.92 22.09 17.70
N CYS A 230 -19.66 22.36 17.30
CA CYS A 230 -19.13 23.70 17.14
C CYS A 230 -19.94 24.48 16.10
N ALA A 231 -20.27 23.85 14.97
CA ALA A 231 -21.11 24.44 13.94
C ALA A 231 -22.52 24.77 14.44
N PHE A 232 -23.15 23.84 15.18
CA PHE A 232 -24.46 24.08 15.78
C PHE A 232 -24.43 25.18 16.84
N ALA A 233 -23.40 25.22 17.66
CA ALA A 233 -23.22 26.28 18.64
C ALA A 233 -23.14 27.68 17.97
N LYS A 234 -22.35 27.82 16.91
CA LYS A 234 -22.27 29.05 16.11
C LYS A 234 -23.60 29.43 15.43
N LEU A 235 -24.45 28.44 15.13
CA LEU A 235 -25.78 28.67 14.56
C LEU A 235 -26.87 28.91 15.64
N ASP A 236 -26.48 29.03 16.91
CA ASP A 236 -27.35 29.11 18.09
C ASP A 236 -28.35 27.97 18.24
N LYS A 237 -27.99 26.77 17.70
CA LYS A 237 -28.74 25.55 17.82
C LYS A 237 -28.22 24.75 19.03
N GLN A 238 -28.51 25.29 20.24
CA GLN A 238 -27.91 24.82 21.47
C GLN A 238 -28.26 23.33 21.79
N GLN A 239 -29.47 22.88 21.46
CA GLN A 239 -29.91 21.53 21.75
C GLN A 239 -29.16 20.49 20.88
N GLU A 240 -29.02 20.78 19.61
CA GLU A 240 -28.27 19.97 18.66
C GLU A 240 -26.77 19.94 19.02
N ALA A 241 -26.20 21.09 19.39
CA ALA A 241 -24.83 21.17 19.83
C ALA A 241 -24.57 20.29 21.07
N LEU A 242 -25.44 20.39 22.10
CA LEU A 242 -25.30 19.59 23.33
C LEU A 242 -25.38 18.09 23.05
N LYS A 243 -26.30 17.67 22.18
CA LYS A 243 -26.44 16.26 21.80
C LYS A 243 -25.18 15.73 21.12
N ASP A 244 -24.57 16.52 20.24
CA ASP A 244 -23.35 16.12 19.55
C ASP A 244 -22.12 16.17 20.48
N ILE A 245 -22.04 17.10 21.43
CA ILE A 245 -21.03 17.10 22.49
C ILE A 245 -21.14 15.84 23.34
N GLU A 246 -22.34 15.47 23.79
CA GLU A 246 -22.55 14.22 24.55
C GLU A 246 -22.07 13.01 23.73
N LYS A 247 -22.41 12.96 22.45
CA LYS A 247 -21.99 11.86 21.57
C LYS A 247 -20.48 11.83 21.36
N ALA A 248 -19.85 12.98 21.16
CA ALA A 248 -18.40 13.09 21.00
C ALA A 248 -17.65 12.58 22.25
N ILE A 249 -18.12 12.96 23.45
CA ILE A 249 -17.56 12.50 24.73
C ILE A 249 -17.82 11.01 24.96
N GLU A 250 -19.00 10.51 24.61
CA GLU A 250 -19.31 9.07 24.68
C GLU A 250 -18.33 8.25 23.85
N LEU A 251 -17.95 8.74 22.68
CA LEU A 251 -17.02 8.08 21.77
C LEU A 251 -15.55 8.30 22.17
N SER A 252 -15.22 9.41 22.81
CA SER A 252 -13.87 9.74 23.26
C SER A 252 -13.92 10.63 24.50
N ASP A 253 -13.59 10.07 25.65
CA ASP A 253 -13.59 10.74 26.96
C ASP A 253 -12.53 11.89 27.02
N THR A 254 -11.49 11.81 26.23
CA THR A 254 -10.45 12.87 26.15
C THR A 254 -11.01 14.23 25.71
N LEU A 255 -12.10 14.25 24.96
CA LEU A 255 -12.75 15.48 24.52
C LEU A 255 -13.48 16.24 25.67
N GLN A 256 -13.76 15.53 26.77
CA GLN A 256 -14.38 16.17 27.93
C GLN A 256 -13.49 17.25 28.57
N ASP A 257 -12.19 17.03 28.59
CA ASP A 257 -11.23 18.00 29.13
C ASP A 257 -11.10 19.25 28.25
N GLU A 258 -11.42 19.13 26.97
CA GLU A 258 -11.36 20.25 26.00
C GLU A 258 -12.60 21.16 26.00
N LEU A 259 -13.69 20.76 26.69
CA LEU A 259 -14.95 21.52 26.67
C LEU A 259 -14.79 23.00 27.08
N LEU A 260 -13.93 23.26 28.09
CA LEU A 260 -13.71 24.61 28.60
C LEU A 260 -12.76 25.43 27.72
N ASN A 261 -11.93 24.76 26.94
CA ASN A 261 -10.95 25.38 26.07
C ASN A 261 -11.55 25.74 24.71
N GLU A 262 -12.65 25.06 24.32
CA GLU A 262 -13.29 25.28 23.02
C GLU A 262 -14.06 26.60 22.98
N LYS A 263 -13.56 27.54 22.21
CA LYS A 263 -14.14 28.89 22.05
C LYS A 263 -15.50 28.91 21.33
N HIS A 264 -15.75 27.91 20.49
CA HIS A 264 -17.01 27.81 19.78
C HIS A 264 -18.19 27.47 20.69
N PHE A 265 -17.92 27.01 21.92
CA PHE A 265 -18.92 26.71 22.94
C PHE A 265 -19.16 27.85 23.94
N ASP A 266 -18.58 29.04 23.73
CA ASP A 266 -18.75 30.18 24.65
C ASP A 266 -20.22 30.54 24.91
N ASN A 267 -21.08 30.45 23.90
CA ASN A 267 -22.52 30.70 24.02
C ASN A 267 -23.27 29.56 24.76
N LEU A 268 -22.63 28.42 24.99
CA LEU A 268 -23.21 27.31 25.76
C LEU A 268 -22.79 27.31 27.23
N ARG A 269 -21.79 28.09 27.63
CA ARG A 269 -21.18 28.06 28.98
C ARG A 269 -22.20 28.33 30.09
N ASP A 270 -23.26 29.11 29.82
CA ASP A 270 -24.31 29.38 30.78
C ASP A 270 -25.42 28.33 30.81
N ASN A 271 -25.43 27.42 29.83
CA ASN A 271 -26.42 26.34 29.73
C ASN A 271 -26.21 25.32 30.85
N LYS A 272 -27.28 24.92 31.54
CA LYS A 272 -27.22 23.96 32.64
C LYS A 272 -26.74 22.57 32.19
N SER A 273 -27.20 22.10 31.03
CA SER A 273 -26.81 20.81 30.48
C SER A 273 -25.33 20.82 30.08
N PHE A 274 -24.82 21.90 29.51
CA PHE A 274 -23.38 22.03 29.22
C PHE A 274 -22.53 21.93 30.48
N LYS A 275 -22.95 22.63 31.56
CA LYS A 275 -22.27 22.59 32.88
C LYS A 275 -22.19 21.19 33.48
N MET A 276 -23.17 20.32 33.16
CA MET A 276 -23.16 18.92 33.65
C MET A 276 -22.17 18.02 32.88
N LEU A 277 -21.75 18.44 31.68
CA LEU A 277 -20.76 17.70 30.86
C LEU A 277 -19.32 18.01 31.26
N ILE A 278 -19.09 19.11 31.98
CA ILE A 278 -17.76 19.52 32.45
C ILE A 278 -17.29 18.55 33.54
N PRO A 279 -16.06 18.03 33.46
CA PRO A 279 -15.54 17.14 34.49
C PRO A 279 -15.53 17.84 35.85
N VAL A 280 -16.00 17.16 36.89
CA VAL A 280 -15.91 17.66 38.27
C VAL A 280 -14.46 17.45 38.71
N SER A 281 -13.71 18.55 38.82
CA SER A 281 -12.32 18.58 39.30
C SER A 281 -12.20 18.14 40.76
#